data_61950d1370786ada2ce8a1a30874b25e
#
_entry.id   61950d1370786ada2ce8a1a30874b25e
#
_cell.length_a   1.000
_cell.length_b   1.000
_cell.length_c   1.000
_cell.angle_alpha   90.00
_cell.angle_beta   90.00
_cell.angle_gamma   90.00
#
_symmetry.space_group_name_H-M   'P 1'
#
loop_
_entity.id
_entity.type
_entity.pdbx_description
1 polymer ?
#
loop_
_entity_poly.entity_id
_entity_poly.type
_entity_poly.pdbx_seq_one_letter_code
_entity_poly.pdbx_strand_id
1 'polypeptide(L)'
;MATINLTKGGFLKRVADYENNPQEWKFLGDKPALIDFYASWCGPCKALSPILDELASEYAGKVDIYKVNVDDERELASLFRIRTVPTLLFVPMKGNPHLMPGAPTKGHLKKMIDELVTS
;
A
#
# COMPACT_ATOMS: atom_id res chain seq x y z
N MET A 1 11.51 -8.76 8.03
CA MET A 1 11.20 -7.34 7.75
C MET A 1 9.81 -7.03 8.20
N ALA A 2 9.61 -5.88 8.77
CA ALA A 2 8.28 -5.40 9.13
C ALA A 2 7.71 -4.53 8.01
N THR A 3 6.42 -4.25 8.08
CA THR A 3 5.79 -3.24 7.24
C THR A 3 6.32 -1.85 7.62
N ILE A 4 6.20 -0.90 6.71
CA ILE A 4 6.71 0.46 6.87
C ILE A 4 5.56 1.41 7.04
N ASN A 5 5.52 2.15 8.16
CA ASN A 5 4.52 3.19 8.35
C ASN A 5 4.83 4.35 7.40
N LEU A 6 3.84 4.78 6.64
CA LEU A 6 4.01 5.78 5.61
C LEU A 6 3.21 7.04 5.94
N THR A 7 3.91 8.16 6.04
CA THR A 7 3.32 9.48 6.19
C THR A 7 3.21 10.16 4.83
N LYS A 8 2.54 11.32 4.79
CA LYS A 8 2.51 12.14 3.58
C LYS A 8 3.91 12.43 3.06
N GLY A 9 4.83 12.87 3.96
CA GLY A 9 6.20 13.17 3.57
C GLY A 9 6.93 11.96 2.98
N GLY A 10 6.75 10.80 3.59
CA GLY A 10 7.31 9.54 3.07
C GLY A 10 6.71 9.16 1.73
N PHE A 11 5.40 9.35 1.56
CA PHE A 11 4.72 9.07 0.30
C PHE A 11 5.29 9.91 -0.85
N LEU A 12 5.45 11.22 -0.61
CA LEU A 12 5.98 12.13 -1.63
C LEU A 12 7.39 11.77 -2.08
N LYS A 13 8.18 11.19 -1.20
CA LYS A 13 9.58 10.83 -1.49
C LYS A 13 9.73 9.42 -2.06
N ARG A 14 8.87 8.48 -1.65
CA ARG A 14 9.04 7.05 -1.95
C ARG A 14 8.06 6.51 -2.97
N VAL A 15 6.90 7.11 -3.08
CA VAL A 15 5.82 6.57 -3.91
C VAL A 15 5.53 7.47 -5.09
N ALA A 16 5.03 8.68 -4.85
CA ALA A 16 4.73 9.60 -5.93
C ALA A 16 4.67 11.03 -5.40
N ASP A 17 5.34 11.94 -6.09
CA ASP A 17 5.32 13.36 -5.77
C ASP A 17 4.16 14.04 -6.50
N TYR A 18 2.95 13.86 -5.95
CA TYR A 18 1.73 14.41 -6.55
C TYR A 18 1.63 15.93 -6.41
N GLU A 19 2.44 16.54 -5.55
CA GLU A 19 2.48 18.01 -5.39
C GLU A 19 3.17 18.67 -6.58
N ASN A 20 4.27 18.08 -7.05
CA ASN A 20 4.99 18.59 -8.22
C ASN A 20 4.49 18.00 -9.54
N ASN A 21 3.86 16.83 -9.50
CA ASN A 21 3.34 16.14 -10.69
C ASN A 21 1.87 15.73 -10.47
N PRO A 22 0.95 16.72 -10.34
CA PRO A 22 -0.43 16.40 -9.97
C PRO A 22 -1.25 15.73 -11.08
N GLN A 23 -0.81 15.78 -12.32
CA GLN A 23 -1.56 15.24 -13.45
C GLN A 23 -1.01 13.94 -14.00
N GLU A 24 0.08 13.45 -13.43
CA GLU A 24 0.74 12.26 -13.92
C GLU A 24 1.12 11.35 -12.74
N TRP A 25 0.79 10.06 -12.87
CA TRP A 25 1.27 9.07 -11.91
C TRP A 25 2.70 8.69 -12.29
N LYS A 26 3.64 9.02 -11.41
CA LYS A 26 5.04 8.70 -11.62
C LYS A 26 5.58 8.04 -10.35
N PHE A 27 5.72 6.72 -10.41
CA PHE A 27 6.20 5.95 -9.26
C PHE A 27 7.71 6.17 -9.06
N LEU A 28 8.10 6.43 -7.81
CA LEU A 28 9.47 6.75 -7.44
C LEU A 28 10.25 5.57 -6.87
N GLY A 29 9.59 4.45 -6.60
CA GLY A 29 10.22 3.29 -5.97
C GLY A 29 11.11 2.49 -6.92
N ASP A 30 12.02 1.72 -6.34
CA ASP A 30 12.90 0.81 -7.07
C ASP A 30 12.39 -0.63 -7.10
N LYS A 31 11.26 -0.88 -6.43
CA LYS A 31 10.55 -2.15 -6.43
C LYS A 31 9.06 -1.87 -6.27
N PRO A 32 8.20 -2.83 -6.64
CA PRO A 32 6.75 -2.64 -6.48
C PRO A 32 6.37 -2.39 -5.02
N ALA A 33 5.22 -1.78 -4.81
CA ALA A 33 4.74 -1.48 -3.46
C ALA A 33 3.31 -1.95 -3.26
N LEU A 34 2.99 -2.30 -2.01
CA LEU A 34 1.64 -2.56 -1.54
C LEU A 34 1.40 -1.62 -0.37
N ILE A 35 0.31 -0.85 -0.44
CA ILE A 35 -0.02 0.12 0.60
C ILE A 35 -1.35 -0.27 1.23
N ASP A 36 -1.34 -0.49 2.55
CA ASP A 36 -2.52 -0.80 3.35
C ASP A 36 -3.06 0.47 4.01
N PHE A 37 -4.21 0.94 3.54
CA PHE A 37 -4.94 2.04 4.19
C PHE A 37 -5.81 1.45 5.29
N TYR A 38 -5.49 1.77 6.53
CA TYR A 38 -6.13 1.18 7.70
C TYR A 38 -6.54 2.22 8.73
N ALA A 39 -7.33 1.80 9.71
CA ALA A 39 -7.63 2.59 10.90
C ALA A 39 -7.42 1.73 12.14
N SER A 40 -7.05 2.37 13.25
CA SER A 40 -6.77 1.67 14.51
C SER A 40 -8.01 1.00 15.12
N TRP A 41 -9.20 1.53 14.83
CA TRP A 41 -10.47 1.02 15.34
C TRP A 41 -11.07 -0.11 14.47
N CYS A 42 -10.45 -0.44 13.38
CA CYS A 42 -10.98 -1.37 12.37
C CYS A 42 -10.58 -2.81 12.70
N GLY A 43 -11.54 -3.67 13.00
CA GLY A 43 -11.31 -5.09 13.30
C GLY A 43 -10.63 -5.85 12.18
N PRO A 44 -11.18 -5.83 10.94
CA PRO A 44 -10.53 -6.50 9.80
C PRO A 44 -9.12 -6.01 9.51
N CYS A 45 -8.83 -4.72 9.76
CA CYS A 45 -7.48 -4.18 9.62
C CYS A 45 -6.50 -4.84 10.61
N LYS A 46 -6.96 -5.04 11.85
CA LYS A 46 -6.14 -5.70 12.88
C LYS A 46 -5.86 -7.15 12.53
N ALA A 47 -6.82 -7.85 11.96
CA ALA A 47 -6.65 -9.22 11.52
C ALA A 47 -5.68 -9.32 10.33
N LEU A 48 -5.70 -8.34 9.44
CA LEU A 48 -4.83 -8.29 8.26
C LEU A 48 -3.37 -7.95 8.62
N SER A 49 -3.16 -7.17 9.65
CA SER A 49 -1.84 -6.64 10.00
C SER A 49 -0.76 -7.73 10.18
N PRO A 50 -0.98 -8.81 10.96
CA PRO A 50 0.05 -9.85 11.08
C PRO A 50 0.31 -10.59 9.76
N ILE A 51 -0.70 -10.71 8.89
CA ILE A 51 -0.54 -11.32 7.57
C ILE A 51 0.39 -10.45 6.73
N LEU A 52 0.22 -9.14 6.76
CA LEU A 52 1.09 -8.22 6.03
C LEU A 52 2.52 -8.24 6.57
N ASP A 53 2.70 -8.37 7.87
CA ASP A 53 4.03 -8.50 8.48
C ASP A 53 4.74 -9.77 7.99
N GLU A 54 4.01 -10.90 7.94
CA GLU A 54 4.56 -12.15 7.40
C GLU A 54 4.97 -11.98 5.94
N LEU A 55 4.11 -11.35 5.13
CA LEU A 55 4.38 -11.14 3.70
C LEU A 55 5.54 -10.16 3.50
N ALA A 56 5.65 -9.15 4.33
CA ALA A 56 6.79 -8.22 4.28
C ALA A 56 8.11 -8.95 4.48
N SER A 57 8.12 -9.97 5.35
CA SER A 57 9.31 -10.81 5.55
C SER A 57 9.56 -11.74 4.36
N GLU A 58 8.51 -12.41 3.86
CA GLU A 58 8.63 -13.33 2.73
C GLU A 58 9.11 -12.63 1.46
N TYR A 59 8.67 -11.42 1.22
CA TYR A 59 8.97 -10.68 -0.01
C TYR A 59 10.01 -9.57 0.20
N ALA A 60 10.79 -9.66 1.27
CA ALA A 60 11.84 -8.67 1.54
C ALA A 60 12.78 -8.55 0.34
N GLY A 61 13.01 -7.31 -0.10
CA GLY A 61 13.82 -7.03 -1.28
C GLY A 61 13.08 -7.13 -2.61
N LYS A 62 11.84 -7.64 -2.63
CA LYS A 62 11.05 -7.80 -3.85
C LYS A 62 9.86 -6.86 -3.91
N VAL A 63 9.27 -6.54 -2.78
CA VAL A 63 8.16 -5.60 -2.66
C VAL A 63 8.27 -4.85 -1.36
N ASP A 64 7.92 -3.57 -1.36
CA ASP A 64 7.79 -2.78 -0.14
C ASP A 64 6.34 -2.79 0.30
N ILE A 65 6.08 -3.12 1.56
CA ILE A 65 4.74 -3.11 2.12
C ILE A 65 4.63 -1.96 3.12
N TYR A 66 3.78 -1.00 2.79
CA TYR A 66 3.55 0.20 3.57
C TYR A 66 2.19 0.15 4.26
N LYS A 67 2.07 0.88 5.36
CA LYS A 67 0.80 1.08 6.07
C LYS A 67 0.54 2.57 6.22
N VAL A 68 -0.68 3.00 5.89
CA VAL A 68 -1.13 4.39 6.03
C VAL A 68 -2.34 4.40 6.95
N ASN A 69 -2.22 5.09 8.08
CA ASN A 69 -3.35 5.31 8.99
C ASN A 69 -4.21 6.44 8.43
N VAL A 70 -5.45 6.13 8.03
CA VAL A 70 -6.32 7.11 7.36
C VAL A 70 -6.74 8.25 8.28
N ASP A 71 -6.75 8.05 9.59
CA ASP A 71 -7.10 9.10 10.54
C ASP A 71 -5.97 10.10 10.73
N ASP A 72 -4.73 9.64 10.62
CA ASP A 72 -3.54 10.49 10.72
C ASP A 72 -3.17 11.13 9.38
N GLU A 73 -3.41 10.42 8.27
CA GLU A 73 -3.02 10.84 6.92
C GLU A 73 -4.25 11.07 6.05
N ARG A 74 -5.05 12.05 6.43
CA ARG A 74 -6.33 12.33 5.76
C ARG A 74 -6.17 12.80 4.32
N GLU A 75 -5.10 13.52 4.03
CA GLU A 75 -4.84 13.97 2.66
C GLU A 75 -4.55 12.79 1.74
N LEU A 76 -3.74 11.83 2.18
CA LEU A 76 -3.46 10.62 1.38
C LEU A 76 -4.73 9.80 1.17
N ALA A 77 -5.53 9.63 2.21
CA ALA A 77 -6.79 8.90 2.09
C ALA A 77 -7.74 9.58 1.10
N SER A 78 -7.80 10.91 1.14
CA SER A 78 -8.62 11.69 0.22
C SER A 78 -8.10 11.60 -1.22
N LEU A 79 -6.79 11.63 -1.40
CA LEU A 79 -6.14 11.52 -2.72
C LEU A 79 -6.59 10.26 -3.45
N PHE A 80 -6.69 9.14 -2.75
CA PHE A 80 -7.11 7.85 -3.32
C PHE A 80 -8.60 7.57 -3.09
N ARG A 81 -9.35 8.52 -2.55
CA ARG A 81 -10.80 8.40 -2.30
C ARG A 81 -11.14 7.16 -1.46
N ILE A 82 -10.34 6.94 -0.41
CA ILE A 82 -10.55 5.80 0.49
C ILE A 82 -11.83 6.02 1.27
N ARG A 83 -12.80 5.11 1.13
CA ARG A 83 -14.11 5.19 1.80
C ARG A 83 -14.30 4.11 2.85
N THR A 84 -13.63 3.00 2.68
CA THR A 84 -13.71 1.86 3.59
C THR A 84 -12.31 1.42 3.96
N VAL A 85 -12.17 0.79 5.13
CA VAL A 85 -10.91 0.22 5.59
C VAL A 85 -11.12 -1.24 5.94
N PRO A 86 -10.14 -2.13 5.66
CA PRO A 86 -8.91 -1.81 4.94
C PRO A 86 -9.15 -1.64 3.44
N THR A 87 -8.32 -0.85 2.79
CA THR A 87 -8.24 -0.79 1.34
C THR A 87 -6.77 -0.90 0.94
N LEU A 88 -6.47 -1.79 0.02
CA LEU A 88 -5.12 -2.03 -0.45
C LEU A 88 -4.87 -1.34 -1.78
N LEU A 89 -3.69 -0.74 -1.92
CA LEU A 89 -3.24 -0.13 -3.17
C LEU A 89 -2.03 -0.93 -3.66
N PHE A 90 -2.17 -1.53 -4.83
CA PHE A 90 -1.11 -2.28 -5.49
C PHE A 90 -0.41 -1.36 -6.49
N VAL A 91 0.89 -1.14 -6.29
CA VAL A 91 1.67 -0.18 -7.08
C VAL A 91 2.72 -0.94 -7.89
N PRO A 92 2.45 -1.17 -9.19
CA PRO A 92 3.44 -1.81 -10.07
C PRO A 92 4.58 -0.86 -10.40
N MET A 93 5.69 -1.40 -10.88
CA MET A 93 6.81 -0.58 -11.35
C MET A 93 6.43 0.27 -12.54
N LYS A 94 5.55 -0.24 -13.39
CA LYS A 94 5.06 0.46 -14.59
C LYS A 94 3.54 0.41 -14.63
N GLY A 95 2.94 1.48 -15.11
CA GLY A 95 1.49 1.58 -15.20
C GLY A 95 0.85 2.16 -13.96
N ASN A 96 -0.46 2.11 -13.90
CA ASN A 96 -1.23 2.75 -12.84
C ASN A 96 -1.42 1.83 -11.64
N PRO A 97 -1.53 2.39 -10.42
CA PRO A 97 -1.85 1.62 -9.24
C PRO A 97 -3.30 1.14 -9.27
N HIS A 98 -3.57 0.07 -8.52
CA HIS A 98 -4.91 -0.54 -8.42
C HIS A 98 -5.37 -0.56 -6.98
N LEU A 99 -6.58 -0.05 -6.73
CA LEU A 99 -7.22 -0.12 -5.41
C LEU A 99 -8.03 -1.40 -5.28
N MET A 100 -7.97 -2.01 -4.11
CA MET A 100 -8.77 -3.17 -3.75
C MET A 100 -9.33 -2.99 -2.35
N PRO A 101 -10.62 -2.67 -2.21
CA PRO A 101 -11.25 -2.61 -0.89
C PRO A 101 -11.37 -3.99 -0.26
N GLY A 102 -11.28 -4.03 1.07
CA GLY A 102 -11.46 -5.25 1.83
C GLY A 102 -10.18 -5.96 2.19
N ALA A 103 -10.31 -7.04 2.98
CA ALA A 103 -9.20 -7.84 3.46
C ALA A 103 -9.22 -9.20 2.76
N PRO A 104 -8.41 -9.40 1.71
CA PRO A 104 -8.33 -10.69 1.05
C PRO A 104 -7.65 -11.72 1.94
N THR A 105 -7.82 -13.00 1.61
CA THR A 105 -7.11 -14.07 2.30
C THR A 105 -5.60 -13.98 2.04
N LYS A 106 -4.81 -14.60 2.91
CA LYS A 106 -3.34 -14.63 2.73
C LYS A 106 -2.96 -15.24 1.39
N GLY A 107 -3.62 -16.35 1.00
CA GLY A 107 -3.33 -17.01 -0.28
C GLY A 107 -3.64 -16.13 -1.48
N HIS A 108 -4.75 -15.41 -1.44
CA HIS A 108 -5.10 -14.48 -2.51
C HIS A 108 -4.11 -13.32 -2.59
N LEU A 109 -3.71 -12.78 -1.43
CA LEU A 109 -2.71 -11.72 -1.35
C LEU A 109 -1.37 -12.15 -1.94
N LYS A 110 -0.91 -13.36 -1.60
CA LYS A 110 0.35 -13.90 -2.15
C LYS A 110 0.29 -13.95 -3.67
N LYS A 111 -0.81 -14.43 -4.22
CA LYS A 111 -1.00 -14.49 -5.67
C LYS A 111 -0.92 -13.10 -6.30
N MET A 112 -1.58 -12.12 -5.69
CA MET A 112 -1.57 -10.74 -6.20
C MET A 112 -0.18 -10.11 -6.10
N ILE A 113 0.53 -10.36 -5.00
CA ILE A 113 1.90 -9.87 -4.83
C ILE A 113 2.84 -10.52 -5.84
N ASP A 114 2.70 -11.83 -6.07
CA ASP A 114 3.52 -12.53 -7.07
C ASP A 114 3.32 -11.93 -8.46
N GLU A 115 2.08 -11.64 -8.84
CA GLU A 115 1.78 -10.96 -10.09
C GLU A 115 2.40 -9.56 -10.15
N LEU A 116 2.35 -8.82 -9.05
CA LEU A 116 2.92 -7.48 -8.94
C LEU A 116 4.45 -7.51 -9.13
N VAL A 117 5.11 -8.48 -8.52
CA VAL A 117 6.57 -8.63 -8.58
C VAL A 117 7.03 -9.02 -9.98
N THR A 118 6.23 -9.77 -10.72
CA THR A 118 6.59 -10.27 -12.05
C THR A 118 6.10 -9.39 -13.22
N SER A 119 5.33 -8.36 -12.88
CA SER A 119 4.77 -7.48 -13.92
C SER A 119 5.80 -6.50 -14.51
#